data_3443419e746d8ab9ddf5b740a4f92c3d
#
_entry.id   3443419e746d8ab9ddf5b740a4f92c3d
#
_cell.length_a   1.000
_cell.length_b   1.000
_cell.length_c   1.000
_cell.angle_alpha   90.00
_cell.angle_beta   90.00
_cell.angle_gamma   90.00
#
_symmetry.space_group_name_H-M   'P 1'
#
loop_
_entity.id
_entity.type
_entity.pdbx_description
1 polymer ?
#
loop_
_entity_poly.entity_id
_entity_poly.type
_entity_poly.pdbx_seq_one_letter_code
_entity_poly.pdbx_strand_id
1 'polypeptide(L)'
;MTEQIKKTLRDSAAARWTALLLLSLAMFCSYIFVDILSPIKDLMLSQRGWDSTAFGTMQSSETFLNVFVFFLIFAGIILDKMGVRFTALLSGAVMLTGACIKYYAISESFMGSQLEIWFTQHLNHIPLFEQLGVSPFYDGMPASAKLAAIGFMLFGCGTEMAGIMVSRGIVKWFKGKEMALAMGSEMALARLGVATCMIFSPFFAKLGGNVDVSRSVAFGVVLICIAVMMFVAYFFMDKKLDSQTGEAEEQEEPFKISDLGQILTSMGFWLVSLLCVLYYSAIFPFQKYAVNMLQCNLTFTPVDKESFWASTEVTIIQYGIMLVVAITAFMFNFMKNKKVKYSILCLSVVFLIAYCYMGYMRQSAESIFAVFPLLAVGITPILGSYVDHKGKAATMLILGALLLISCHLTFAFILPMFKGHAIGGVIVAYLTILVLGASFSLVPASLWPSVPKLVDPKIIGSAYALIFWIQNIGLWLFPLVIGKVLDNSNVGITDPTKYDYTNPLLMLAGLGVAALVIGLILKAVDKKKGLGLELPNITE
;
A
#
# COMPACT_ATOMS: atom_id res chain seq x y z
N MET A 1 -37.97 -16.53 -33.84
CA MET A 1 -37.42 -15.17 -33.85
C MET A 1 -36.12 -15.23 -33.07
N THR A 2 -34.96 -15.21 -33.74
CA THR A 2 -33.67 -15.10 -33.13
C THR A 2 -33.54 -13.67 -32.61
N GLU A 3 -33.65 -13.48 -31.27
CA GLU A 3 -33.27 -12.22 -30.64
C GLU A 3 -31.81 -11.94 -31.02
N GLN A 4 -31.57 -10.90 -31.81
CA GLN A 4 -30.24 -10.35 -32.01
C GLN A 4 -29.75 -9.88 -30.66
N ILE A 5 -28.83 -10.62 -30.05
CA ILE A 5 -28.13 -10.23 -28.82
C ILE A 5 -27.44 -8.90 -29.13
N LYS A 6 -27.99 -7.79 -28.65
CA LYS A 6 -27.37 -6.46 -28.79
C LYS A 6 -26.03 -6.50 -28.10
N LYS A 7 -24.93 -6.40 -28.85
CA LYS A 7 -23.60 -6.27 -28.30
C LYS A 7 -23.51 -5.00 -27.44
N THR A 8 -23.19 -5.17 -26.19
CA THR A 8 -22.97 -4.09 -25.21
C THR A 8 -21.51 -3.67 -25.15
N LEU A 9 -21.19 -2.55 -24.47
CA LEU A 9 -19.81 -2.15 -24.20
C LEU A 9 -19.05 -3.24 -23.43
N ARG A 10 -19.72 -4.02 -22.58
CA ARG A 10 -19.13 -5.15 -21.85
C ARG A 10 -18.58 -6.24 -22.80
N ASP A 11 -19.16 -6.41 -23.96
CA ASP A 11 -18.74 -7.41 -24.95
C ASP A 11 -17.49 -6.97 -25.75
N SER A 12 -17.20 -5.66 -25.77
CA SER A 12 -15.99 -5.11 -26.38
C SER A 12 -14.80 -5.22 -25.42
N ALA A 13 -13.78 -6.01 -25.80
CA ALA A 13 -12.56 -6.10 -25.03
C ALA A 13 -11.91 -4.70 -24.83
N ALA A 14 -11.85 -3.88 -25.90
CA ALA A 14 -11.29 -2.53 -25.82
C ALA A 14 -12.01 -1.67 -24.78
N ALA A 15 -13.36 -1.70 -24.74
CA ALA A 15 -14.11 -0.91 -23.76
C ALA A 15 -13.88 -1.40 -22.31
N ARG A 16 -13.89 -2.73 -22.09
CA ARG A 16 -13.61 -3.31 -20.75
C ARG A 16 -12.23 -2.90 -20.24
N TRP A 17 -11.19 -3.10 -21.07
CA TRP A 17 -9.83 -2.77 -20.69
C TRP A 17 -9.60 -1.27 -20.53
N THR A 18 -10.32 -0.41 -21.28
CA THR A 18 -10.31 1.04 -21.06
C THR A 18 -10.92 1.41 -19.71
N ALA A 19 -12.07 0.82 -19.35
CA ALA A 19 -12.69 1.05 -18.04
C ALA A 19 -11.75 0.60 -16.91
N LEU A 20 -11.13 -0.58 -17.03
CA LEU A 20 -10.12 -1.05 -16.08
C LEU A 20 -8.94 -0.09 -15.99
N LEU A 21 -8.42 0.39 -17.12
CA LEU A 21 -7.28 1.30 -17.13
C LEU A 21 -7.60 2.61 -16.40
N LEU A 22 -8.79 3.19 -16.61
CA LEU A 22 -9.23 4.39 -15.91
C LEU A 22 -9.27 4.17 -14.39
N LEU A 23 -9.89 3.08 -13.94
CA LEU A 23 -9.98 2.74 -12.53
C LEU A 23 -8.60 2.47 -11.91
N SER A 24 -7.78 1.67 -12.59
CA SER A 24 -6.45 1.29 -12.09
C SER A 24 -5.46 2.45 -12.08
N LEU A 25 -5.52 3.37 -13.05
CA LEU A 25 -4.68 4.58 -13.04
C LEU A 25 -5.12 5.56 -11.95
N ALA A 26 -6.42 5.65 -11.64
CA ALA A 26 -6.87 6.45 -10.50
C ALA A 26 -6.31 5.89 -9.19
N MET A 27 -6.33 4.56 -9.00
CA MET A 27 -5.72 3.92 -7.84
C MET A 27 -4.19 4.06 -7.83
N PHE A 28 -3.52 3.94 -8.96
CA PHE A 28 -2.09 4.23 -9.09
C PHE A 28 -1.73 5.62 -8.55
N CYS A 29 -2.47 6.65 -8.95
CA CYS A 29 -2.27 8.01 -8.45
C CYS A 29 -2.53 8.11 -6.94
N SER A 30 -3.57 7.43 -6.44
CA SER A 30 -3.91 7.38 -5.01
C SER A 30 -2.78 6.75 -4.20
N TYR A 31 -2.24 5.60 -4.61
CA TYR A 31 -1.14 4.92 -3.92
C TYR A 31 0.18 5.73 -3.92
N ILE A 32 0.43 6.54 -4.97
CA ILE A 32 1.53 7.52 -4.92
C ILE A 32 1.32 8.51 -3.78
N PHE A 33 0.10 9.06 -3.64
CA PHE A 33 -0.19 10.06 -2.62
C PHE A 33 -0.17 9.50 -1.19
N VAL A 34 -0.59 8.25 -1.00
CA VAL A 34 -0.51 7.55 0.30
C VAL A 34 0.91 7.57 0.85
N ASP A 35 1.89 7.29 0.00
CA ASP A 35 3.29 7.16 0.40
C ASP A 35 4.14 8.41 0.12
N ILE A 36 3.54 9.52 -0.31
CA ILE A 36 4.24 10.70 -0.85
C ILE A 36 5.31 11.27 0.09
N LEU A 37 5.15 11.16 1.40
CA LEU A 37 6.10 11.63 2.41
C LEU A 37 7.08 10.55 2.88
N SER A 38 6.82 9.27 2.59
CA SER A 38 7.64 8.16 3.08
C SER A 38 9.11 8.25 2.67
N PRO A 39 9.46 8.56 1.41
CA PRO A 39 10.85 8.65 0.97
C PRO A 39 11.55 9.97 1.36
N ILE A 40 10.84 10.94 1.95
CA ILE A 40 11.37 12.25 2.34
C ILE A 40 11.16 12.56 3.83
N LYS A 41 11.08 11.51 4.67
CA LYS A 41 10.86 11.65 6.12
C LYS A 41 11.94 12.52 6.80
N ASP A 42 13.20 12.33 6.42
CA ASP A 42 14.34 13.14 6.89
C ASP A 42 14.18 14.63 6.59
N LEU A 43 13.65 14.95 5.41
CA LEU A 43 13.38 16.33 5.01
C LEU A 43 12.20 16.93 5.78
N MET A 44 11.22 16.12 6.19
CA MET A 44 10.11 16.58 7.04
C MET A 44 10.58 17.05 8.41
N LEU A 45 11.53 16.33 9.03
CA LEU A 45 12.14 16.81 10.28
C LEU A 45 12.89 18.11 10.07
N SER A 46 13.75 18.18 9.06
CA SER A 46 14.61 19.35 8.83
C SER A 46 13.85 20.62 8.40
N GLN A 47 12.75 20.50 7.65
CA GLN A 47 12.01 21.64 7.10
C GLN A 47 10.72 22.00 7.84
N ARG A 48 10.11 21.04 8.52
CA ARG A 48 8.80 21.23 9.20
C ARG A 48 8.84 20.84 10.67
N GLY A 49 10.00 20.41 11.18
CA GLY A 49 10.17 20.04 12.59
C GLY A 49 9.40 18.78 12.99
N TRP A 50 9.03 17.91 12.03
CA TRP A 50 8.31 16.69 12.35
C TRP A 50 9.30 15.62 12.84
N ASP A 51 9.31 15.37 14.15
CA ASP A 51 9.98 14.22 14.70
C ASP A 51 9.31 12.91 14.23
N SER A 52 9.88 11.78 14.60
CA SER A 52 9.37 10.48 14.13
C SER A 52 8.00 10.18 14.72
N THR A 53 7.66 10.70 15.91
CA THR A 53 6.35 10.58 16.55
C THR A 53 5.29 11.38 15.78
N ALA A 54 5.56 12.64 15.44
CA ALA A 54 4.67 13.48 14.64
C ALA A 54 4.45 12.90 13.25
N PHE A 55 5.52 12.43 12.61
CA PHE A 55 5.44 11.75 11.32
C PHE A 55 4.58 10.49 11.38
N GLY A 56 4.82 9.62 12.36
CA GLY A 56 4.06 8.39 12.58
C GLY A 56 2.59 8.65 12.91
N THR A 57 2.30 9.66 13.73
CA THR A 57 0.94 10.09 14.07
C THR A 57 0.19 10.58 12.84
N MET A 58 0.82 11.41 12.01
CA MET A 58 0.24 11.85 10.75
C MET A 58 0.02 10.67 9.79
N GLN A 59 0.95 9.75 9.66
CA GLN A 59 0.79 8.55 8.82
C GLN A 59 -0.33 7.63 9.32
N SER A 60 -0.47 7.48 10.64
CA SER A 60 -1.56 6.70 11.27
C SER A 60 -2.94 7.29 11.00
N SER A 61 -3.02 8.59 10.76
CA SER A 61 -4.30 9.29 10.56
C SER A 61 -5.05 8.83 9.30
N GLU A 62 -4.36 8.25 8.31
CA GLU A 62 -4.97 7.70 7.09
C GLU A 62 -6.13 6.75 7.40
N THR A 63 -5.94 5.86 8.36
CA THR A 63 -6.92 4.81 8.71
C THR A 63 -7.72 5.12 9.97
N PHE A 64 -7.49 6.28 10.62
CA PHE A 64 -8.12 6.65 11.89
C PHE A 64 -9.65 6.59 11.85
N LEU A 65 -10.27 7.20 10.84
CA LEU A 65 -11.74 7.21 10.72
C LEU A 65 -12.30 5.84 10.36
N ASN A 66 -11.54 5.01 9.63
CA ASN A 66 -11.93 3.63 9.34
C ASN A 66 -11.97 2.78 10.62
N VAL A 67 -11.03 3.00 11.54
CA VAL A 67 -10.94 2.26 12.81
C VAL A 67 -12.00 2.73 13.81
N PHE A 68 -12.06 4.04 14.09
CA PHE A 68 -12.84 4.58 15.22
C PHE A 68 -14.24 5.04 14.87
N VAL A 69 -14.50 5.35 13.60
CA VAL A 69 -15.81 5.78 13.11
C VAL A 69 -16.46 4.72 12.21
N PHE A 70 -15.76 3.61 11.95
CA PHE A 70 -16.23 2.52 11.08
C PHE A 70 -16.59 3.00 9.66
N PHE A 71 -15.81 3.94 9.13
CA PHE A 71 -16.12 4.61 7.87
C PHE A 71 -16.30 3.64 6.69
N LEU A 72 -15.60 2.51 6.66
CA LEU A 72 -15.77 1.46 5.64
C LEU A 72 -17.21 0.93 5.54
N ILE A 73 -17.93 0.85 6.66
CA ILE A 73 -19.34 0.45 6.65
C ILE A 73 -20.19 1.51 5.97
N PHE A 74 -19.95 2.79 6.27
CA PHE A 74 -20.65 3.90 5.60
C PHE A 74 -20.34 3.95 4.13
N ALA A 75 -19.07 3.73 3.74
CA ALA A 75 -18.65 3.67 2.35
C ALA A 75 -19.35 2.53 1.58
N GLY A 76 -19.50 1.35 2.19
CA GLY A 76 -20.28 0.24 1.64
C GLY A 76 -21.76 0.60 1.44
N ILE A 77 -22.39 1.22 2.45
CA ILE A 77 -23.79 1.67 2.37
C ILE A 77 -23.98 2.71 1.25
N ILE A 78 -23.03 3.64 1.09
CA ILE A 78 -23.07 4.63 0.01
C ILE A 78 -22.98 3.93 -1.33
N LEU A 79 -22.04 3.00 -1.48
CA LEU A 79 -21.86 2.23 -2.72
C LEU A 79 -23.12 1.42 -3.08
N ASP A 80 -23.75 0.77 -2.11
CA ASP A 80 -24.96 -0.05 -2.31
C ASP A 80 -26.18 0.79 -2.69
N LYS A 81 -26.35 1.97 -2.06
CA LYS A 81 -27.52 2.83 -2.29
C LYS A 81 -27.37 3.76 -3.49
N MET A 82 -26.15 4.28 -3.72
CA MET A 82 -25.89 5.33 -4.72
C MET A 82 -25.19 4.81 -5.97
N GLY A 83 -24.69 3.57 -5.93
CA GLY A 83 -24.04 2.89 -7.03
C GLY A 83 -22.61 3.33 -7.30
N VAL A 84 -21.93 2.57 -8.19
CA VAL A 84 -20.51 2.73 -8.51
C VAL A 84 -20.18 4.13 -9.03
N ARG A 85 -21.03 4.72 -9.85
CA ARG A 85 -20.79 6.04 -10.48
C ARG A 85 -20.73 7.18 -9.48
N PHE A 86 -21.73 7.26 -8.60
CA PHE A 86 -21.77 8.30 -7.56
C PHE A 86 -20.61 8.13 -6.61
N THR A 87 -20.34 6.91 -6.19
CA THR A 87 -19.25 6.60 -5.27
C THR A 87 -17.88 6.94 -5.86
N ALA A 88 -17.68 6.74 -7.19
CA ALA A 88 -16.45 7.15 -7.88
C ALA A 88 -16.20 8.65 -7.78
N LEU A 89 -17.22 9.47 -8.07
CA LEU A 89 -17.09 10.93 -8.01
C LEU A 89 -16.92 11.42 -6.57
N LEU A 90 -17.68 10.86 -5.62
CA LEU A 90 -17.58 11.23 -4.21
C LEU A 90 -16.20 10.88 -3.64
N SER A 91 -15.72 9.67 -3.89
CA SER A 91 -14.39 9.24 -3.42
C SER A 91 -13.29 10.14 -3.97
N GLY A 92 -13.35 10.45 -5.27
CA GLY A 92 -12.42 11.37 -5.91
C GLY A 92 -12.44 12.77 -5.30
N ALA A 93 -13.63 13.33 -5.04
CA ALA A 93 -13.77 14.65 -4.40
C ALA A 93 -13.22 14.66 -2.97
N VAL A 94 -13.50 13.63 -2.18
CA VAL A 94 -13.01 13.49 -0.80
C VAL A 94 -11.48 13.33 -0.79
N MET A 95 -10.92 12.49 -1.68
CA MET A 95 -9.46 12.36 -1.83
C MET A 95 -8.81 13.70 -2.19
N LEU A 96 -9.36 14.41 -3.17
CA LEU A 96 -8.80 15.69 -3.61
C LEU A 96 -8.87 16.74 -2.48
N THR A 97 -9.96 16.82 -1.76
CA THR A 97 -10.11 17.73 -0.62
C THR A 97 -9.05 17.42 0.45
N GLY A 98 -8.91 16.15 0.84
CA GLY A 98 -7.90 15.72 1.80
C GLY A 98 -6.46 16.01 1.32
N ALA A 99 -6.18 15.76 0.04
CA ALA A 99 -4.88 16.04 -0.56
C ALA A 99 -4.55 17.55 -0.58
N CYS A 100 -5.50 18.39 -0.90
CA CYS A 100 -5.33 19.85 -0.86
C CYS A 100 -5.08 20.38 0.56
N ILE A 101 -5.80 19.85 1.57
CA ILE A 101 -5.57 20.20 2.97
C ILE A 101 -4.16 19.78 3.41
N LYS A 102 -3.72 18.55 3.09
CA LYS A 102 -2.38 18.06 3.40
C LYS A 102 -1.29 18.90 2.71
N TYR A 103 -1.51 19.31 1.45
CA TYR A 103 -0.61 20.18 0.74
C TYR A 103 -0.50 21.55 1.42
N TYR A 104 -1.63 22.20 1.73
CA TYR A 104 -1.65 23.49 2.39
C TYR A 104 -0.94 23.45 3.74
N ALA A 105 -1.18 22.42 4.54
CA ALA A 105 -0.54 22.20 5.84
C ALA A 105 1.00 22.15 5.78
N ILE A 106 1.54 21.63 4.69
CA ILE A 106 2.99 21.47 4.48
C ILE A 106 3.60 22.66 3.72
N SER A 107 2.78 23.49 3.08
CA SER A 107 3.23 24.64 2.30
C SER A 107 3.79 25.76 3.18
N GLU A 108 4.64 26.61 2.58
CA GLU A 108 5.16 27.81 3.24
C GLU A 108 4.04 28.80 3.62
N SER A 109 2.92 28.81 2.87
CA SER A 109 1.78 29.67 3.14
C SER A 109 1.07 29.36 4.48
N PHE A 110 1.22 28.16 5.00
CA PHE A 110 0.70 27.80 6.32
C PHE A 110 1.61 28.29 7.44
N MET A 111 2.93 28.29 7.21
CA MET A 111 3.92 28.70 8.20
C MET A 111 3.79 30.20 8.55
N GLY A 112 3.70 30.51 9.83
CA GLY A 112 3.46 31.87 10.32
C GLY A 112 2.02 32.39 10.16
N SER A 113 1.10 31.59 9.63
CA SER A 113 -0.30 31.99 9.45
C SER A 113 -1.07 32.02 10.78
N GLN A 114 -2.17 32.79 10.81
CA GLN A 114 -3.10 32.80 11.97
C GLN A 114 -3.67 31.40 12.24
N LEU A 115 -3.82 30.59 11.22
CA LEU A 115 -4.32 29.23 11.33
C LEU A 115 -3.30 28.32 12.03
N GLU A 116 -2.00 28.45 11.72
CA GLU A 116 -0.94 27.71 12.44
C GLU A 116 -0.96 28.04 13.95
N ILE A 117 -1.06 29.33 14.28
CA ILE A 117 -1.15 29.81 15.67
C ILE A 117 -2.36 29.17 16.35
N TRP A 118 -3.51 29.17 15.69
CA TRP A 118 -4.74 28.58 16.24
C TRP A 118 -4.59 27.08 16.48
N PHE A 119 -4.03 26.31 15.53
CA PHE A 119 -3.78 24.87 15.67
C PHE A 119 -2.80 24.56 16.79
N THR A 120 -1.79 25.40 16.98
CA THR A 120 -0.81 25.25 18.07
C THR A 120 -1.46 25.43 19.43
N GLN A 121 -2.38 26.40 19.57
CA GLN A 121 -2.96 26.77 20.86
C GLN A 121 -4.19 25.94 21.25
N HIS A 122 -5.01 25.51 20.28
CA HIS A 122 -6.35 24.98 20.56
C HIS A 122 -6.54 23.51 20.23
N LEU A 123 -5.77 22.95 19.30
CA LEU A 123 -5.98 21.57 18.86
C LEU A 123 -4.88 20.65 19.38
N ASN A 124 -4.83 20.41 20.67
CA ASN A 124 -3.88 19.47 21.28
C ASN A 124 -4.51 18.09 21.48
N HIS A 125 -5.81 18.04 21.79
CA HIS A 125 -6.54 16.81 22.05
C HIS A 125 -7.93 16.86 21.44
N ILE A 126 -8.48 15.70 21.13
CA ILE A 126 -9.91 15.53 20.88
C ILE A 126 -10.51 14.86 22.13
N PRO A 127 -11.36 15.55 22.92
CA PRO A 127 -11.75 15.09 24.24
C PRO A 127 -12.25 13.65 24.33
N LEU A 128 -13.07 13.21 23.36
CA LEU A 128 -13.60 11.85 23.32
C LEU A 128 -12.48 10.81 23.11
N PHE A 129 -11.57 11.07 22.16
CA PHE A 129 -10.48 10.14 21.82
C PHE A 129 -9.34 10.20 22.82
N GLU A 130 -9.17 11.32 23.51
CA GLU A 130 -8.22 11.46 24.62
C GLU A 130 -8.60 10.57 25.79
N GLN A 131 -9.89 10.57 26.19
CA GLN A 131 -10.39 9.69 27.25
C GLN A 131 -10.18 8.20 26.92
N LEU A 132 -10.20 7.85 25.64
CA LEU A 132 -9.91 6.49 25.17
C LEU A 132 -8.39 6.22 24.99
N GLY A 133 -7.53 7.22 25.22
CA GLY A 133 -6.08 7.10 25.02
C GLY A 133 -5.63 7.00 23.56
N VAL A 134 -6.49 7.37 22.62
CA VAL A 134 -6.27 7.21 21.17
C VAL A 134 -6.38 8.52 20.39
N SER A 135 -6.21 9.67 21.06
CA SER A 135 -6.25 10.97 20.37
C SER A 135 -5.22 11.03 19.25
N PRO A 136 -5.63 11.49 18.03
CA PRO A 136 -4.71 11.67 16.91
C PRO A 136 -3.84 12.93 17.06
N PHE A 137 -4.01 13.70 18.12
CA PHE A 137 -3.24 14.89 18.42
C PHE A 137 -2.71 14.82 19.85
N TYR A 138 -1.58 15.51 20.10
CA TYR A 138 -0.93 15.59 21.40
C TYR A 138 -0.24 16.94 21.60
N ASP A 139 0.05 17.30 22.85
CA ASP A 139 0.79 18.52 23.19
C ASP A 139 2.21 18.50 22.59
N GLY A 140 2.58 19.59 21.94
CA GLY A 140 3.88 19.72 21.28
C GLY A 140 3.92 19.15 19.85
N MET A 141 2.85 18.53 19.36
CA MET A 141 2.78 18.13 17.94
C MET A 141 2.78 19.37 17.03
N PRO A 142 3.65 19.45 16.00
CA PRO A 142 3.66 20.58 15.07
C PRO A 142 2.28 20.84 14.46
N ALA A 143 1.87 22.11 14.38
CA ALA A 143 0.56 22.49 13.82
C ALA A 143 0.38 22.02 12.38
N SER A 144 1.46 22.07 11.58
CA SER A 144 1.47 21.54 10.22
C SER A 144 1.20 20.04 10.16
N ALA A 145 1.70 19.26 11.14
CA ALA A 145 1.43 17.83 11.24
C ALA A 145 -0.03 17.55 11.63
N LYS A 146 -0.62 18.36 12.54
CA LYS A 146 -2.03 18.26 12.93
C LYS A 146 -2.96 18.50 11.74
N LEU A 147 -2.76 19.59 11.01
CA LEU A 147 -3.59 19.90 9.84
C LEU A 147 -3.38 18.89 8.70
N ALA A 148 -2.12 18.45 8.48
CA ALA A 148 -1.83 17.39 7.52
C ALA A 148 -2.50 16.07 7.89
N ALA A 149 -2.59 15.73 9.18
CA ALA A 149 -3.30 14.56 9.66
C ALA A 149 -4.81 14.62 9.35
N ILE A 150 -5.45 15.79 9.55
CA ILE A 150 -6.85 15.99 9.16
C ILE A 150 -7.05 15.77 7.66
N GLY A 151 -6.18 16.37 6.84
CA GLY A 151 -6.21 16.16 5.39
C GLY A 151 -6.04 14.69 5.02
N PHE A 152 -5.16 13.99 5.73
CA PHE A 152 -4.88 12.57 5.44
C PHE A 152 -5.97 11.63 5.94
N MET A 153 -6.69 11.96 7.01
CA MET A 153 -7.92 11.28 7.42
C MET A 153 -8.99 11.33 6.33
N LEU A 154 -9.24 12.50 5.77
CA LEU A 154 -10.20 12.66 4.67
C LEU A 154 -9.74 11.92 3.42
N PHE A 155 -8.47 12.06 3.07
CA PHE A 155 -7.88 11.33 1.94
C PHE A 155 -8.05 9.82 2.11
N GLY A 156 -7.76 9.27 3.30
CA GLY A 156 -7.93 7.86 3.64
C GLY A 156 -9.37 7.37 3.46
N CYS A 157 -10.36 8.15 3.91
CA CYS A 157 -11.77 7.85 3.65
C CYS A 157 -12.07 7.77 2.15
N GLY A 158 -11.56 8.71 1.37
CA GLY A 158 -11.76 8.71 -0.09
C GLY A 158 -11.09 7.51 -0.76
N THR A 159 -9.88 7.17 -0.35
CA THR A 159 -9.11 6.04 -0.90
C THR A 159 -9.76 4.69 -0.61
N GLU A 160 -10.23 4.47 0.61
CA GLU A 160 -10.91 3.23 0.99
C GLU A 160 -12.25 3.08 0.24
N MET A 161 -13.00 4.19 0.14
CA MET A 161 -14.24 4.20 -0.66
C MET A 161 -13.95 3.94 -2.14
N ALA A 162 -12.87 4.50 -2.69
CA ALA A 162 -12.43 4.22 -4.05
C ALA A 162 -12.06 2.75 -4.24
N GLY A 163 -11.35 2.12 -3.29
CA GLY A 163 -10.94 0.72 -3.37
C GLY A 163 -12.12 -0.24 -3.50
N ILE A 164 -13.15 -0.10 -2.65
CA ILE A 164 -14.36 -0.94 -2.74
C ILE A 164 -15.15 -0.67 -4.02
N MET A 165 -15.24 0.59 -4.44
CA MET A 165 -15.91 0.99 -5.68
C MET A 165 -15.20 0.44 -6.91
N VAL A 166 -13.86 0.52 -6.97
CA VAL A 166 -13.05 -0.01 -8.09
C VAL A 166 -13.23 -1.51 -8.19
N SER A 167 -13.17 -2.24 -7.07
CA SER A 167 -13.39 -3.68 -7.05
C SER A 167 -14.77 -4.05 -7.62
N ARG A 168 -15.84 -3.36 -7.19
CA ARG A 168 -17.19 -3.56 -7.72
C ARG A 168 -17.30 -3.17 -9.20
N GLY A 169 -16.66 -2.08 -9.61
CA GLY A 169 -16.59 -1.67 -11.02
C GLY A 169 -15.95 -2.74 -11.90
N ILE A 170 -14.84 -3.34 -11.46
CA ILE A 170 -14.18 -4.43 -12.18
C ILE A 170 -15.12 -5.65 -12.29
N VAL A 171 -15.77 -6.05 -11.20
CA VAL A 171 -16.75 -7.16 -11.23
C VAL A 171 -17.85 -6.88 -12.25
N LYS A 172 -18.43 -5.68 -12.25
CA LYS A 172 -19.50 -5.27 -13.18
C LYS A 172 -19.07 -5.37 -14.65
N TRP A 173 -17.87 -4.84 -14.98
CA TRP A 173 -17.39 -4.80 -16.36
C TRP A 173 -16.84 -6.13 -16.86
N PHE A 174 -16.32 -6.99 -15.99
CA PHE A 174 -15.68 -8.27 -16.33
C PHE A 174 -16.52 -9.50 -15.95
N LYS A 175 -17.82 -9.34 -15.66
CA LYS A 175 -18.72 -10.46 -15.35
C LYS A 175 -18.71 -11.48 -16.50
N GLY A 176 -18.31 -12.72 -16.20
CA GLY A 176 -18.19 -13.79 -17.19
C GLY A 176 -17.04 -13.65 -18.19
N LYS A 177 -16.07 -12.78 -17.89
CA LYS A 177 -14.87 -12.52 -18.71
C LYS A 177 -13.60 -12.71 -17.83
N GLU A 178 -12.49 -12.09 -18.20
CA GLU A 178 -11.17 -12.24 -17.58
C GLU A 178 -11.05 -11.49 -16.22
N MET A 179 -11.94 -11.77 -15.27
CA MET A 179 -12.04 -11.01 -14.00
C MET A 179 -10.78 -11.12 -13.13
N ALA A 180 -10.21 -12.32 -12.97
CA ALA A 180 -9.01 -12.51 -12.16
C ALA A 180 -7.81 -11.74 -12.72
N LEU A 181 -7.70 -11.70 -14.06
CA LEU A 181 -6.68 -10.92 -14.76
C LEU A 181 -6.89 -9.41 -14.53
N ALA A 182 -8.13 -8.94 -14.59
CA ALA A 182 -8.46 -7.53 -14.37
C ALA A 182 -8.13 -7.09 -12.94
N MET A 183 -8.53 -7.86 -11.93
CA MET A 183 -8.20 -7.62 -10.52
C MET A 183 -6.68 -7.64 -10.28
N GLY A 184 -5.98 -8.62 -10.84
CA GLY A 184 -4.51 -8.71 -10.72
C GLY A 184 -3.79 -7.53 -11.39
N SER A 185 -4.33 -7.03 -12.51
CA SER A 185 -3.78 -5.85 -13.22
C SER A 185 -3.93 -4.57 -12.41
N GLU A 186 -5.09 -4.39 -11.78
CA GLU A 186 -5.34 -3.26 -10.87
C GLU A 186 -4.36 -3.27 -9.71
N MET A 187 -4.22 -4.39 -9.01
CA MET A 187 -3.30 -4.53 -7.88
C MET A 187 -1.83 -4.31 -8.30
N ALA A 188 -1.42 -4.79 -9.48
CA ALA A 188 -0.09 -4.57 -10.00
C ALA A 188 0.19 -3.08 -10.24
N LEU A 189 -0.76 -2.34 -10.85
CA LEU A 189 -0.65 -0.90 -11.06
C LEU A 189 -0.60 -0.13 -9.73
N ALA A 190 -1.38 -0.52 -8.73
CA ALA A 190 -1.31 0.06 -7.40
C ALA A 190 0.11 -0.07 -6.78
N ARG A 191 0.73 -1.26 -6.86
CA ARG A 191 2.11 -1.48 -6.39
C ARG A 191 3.15 -0.70 -7.19
N LEU A 192 2.96 -0.58 -8.49
CA LEU A 192 3.79 0.27 -9.34
C LEU A 192 3.68 1.75 -8.93
N GLY A 193 2.51 2.21 -8.47
CA GLY A 193 2.32 3.54 -7.89
C GLY A 193 3.24 3.79 -6.70
N VAL A 194 3.31 2.85 -5.76
CA VAL A 194 4.22 2.93 -4.60
C VAL A 194 5.69 3.00 -5.06
N ALA A 195 6.11 2.15 -5.99
CA ALA A 195 7.47 2.20 -6.54
C ALA A 195 7.78 3.54 -7.23
N THR A 196 6.82 4.09 -7.96
CA THR A 196 6.91 5.39 -8.62
C THR A 196 7.08 6.52 -7.59
N CYS A 197 6.35 6.45 -6.49
CA CYS A 197 6.45 7.41 -5.38
C CYS A 197 7.88 7.49 -4.83
N MET A 198 8.54 6.35 -4.63
CA MET A 198 9.90 6.30 -4.07
C MET A 198 10.91 7.07 -4.94
N ILE A 199 10.69 7.15 -6.25
CA ILE A 199 11.58 7.88 -7.18
C ILE A 199 11.18 9.36 -7.31
N PHE A 200 9.89 9.62 -7.52
CA PHE A 200 9.45 10.97 -7.91
C PHE A 200 9.21 11.90 -6.73
N SER A 201 8.85 11.41 -5.54
CA SER A 201 8.69 12.29 -4.39
C SER A 201 9.99 13.01 -4.02
N PRO A 202 11.15 12.34 -3.83
CA PRO A 202 12.41 13.03 -3.58
C PRO A 202 12.89 13.87 -4.76
N PHE A 203 12.59 13.44 -6.00
CA PHE A 203 12.90 14.19 -7.21
C PHE A 203 12.23 15.57 -7.20
N PHE A 204 10.91 15.61 -6.94
CA PHE A 204 10.16 16.87 -6.89
C PHE A 204 10.56 17.72 -5.68
N ALA A 205 10.86 17.13 -4.53
CA ALA A 205 11.36 17.87 -3.37
C ALA A 205 12.67 18.62 -3.67
N LYS A 206 13.54 18.04 -4.49
CA LYS A 206 14.87 18.59 -4.84
C LYS A 206 14.87 19.41 -6.16
N LEU A 207 13.74 19.50 -6.85
CA LEU A 207 13.63 20.20 -8.14
C LEU A 207 13.86 21.72 -7.98
N GLY A 208 14.65 22.30 -8.87
CA GLY A 208 14.89 23.76 -8.89
C GLY A 208 15.99 24.25 -7.97
N GLY A 209 16.84 23.36 -7.45
CA GLY A 209 18.05 23.69 -6.69
C GLY A 209 17.85 23.88 -5.18
N ASN A 210 16.68 24.34 -4.75
CA ASN A 210 16.31 24.41 -3.33
C ASN A 210 15.45 23.22 -2.96
N VAL A 211 15.72 22.61 -1.82
CA VAL A 211 14.91 21.50 -1.29
C VAL A 211 13.63 22.07 -0.68
N ASP A 212 12.47 21.55 -1.13
CA ASP A 212 11.16 21.94 -0.60
C ASP A 212 10.21 20.75 -0.63
N VAL A 213 9.83 20.26 0.56
CA VAL A 213 8.93 19.12 0.72
C VAL A 213 7.52 19.38 0.19
N SER A 214 7.08 20.64 0.12
CA SER A 214 5.75 20.98 -0.38
C SER A 214 5.57 20.62 -1.86
N ARG A 215 6.65 20.67 -2.67
CA ARG A 215 6.62 20.31 -4.09
C ARG A 215 6.29 18.83 -4.32
N SER A 216 6.76 17.93 -3.45
CA SER A 216 6.39 16.51 -3.52
C SER A 216 4.89 16.34 -3.31
N VAL A 217 4.32 17.02 -2.31
CA VAL A 217 2.88 16.93 -2.04
C VAL A 217 2.07 17.62 -3.14
N ALA A 218 2.54 18.74 -3.70
CA ALA A 218 1.92 19.40 -4.86
C ALA A 218 1.87 18.45 -6.07
N PHE A 219 2.97 17.75 -6.37
CA PHE A 219 2.98 16.71 -7.41
C PHE A 219 1.89 15.66 -7.14
N GLY A 220 1.79 15.18 -5.89
CA GLY A 220 0.74 14.26 -5.49
C GLY A 220 -0.68 14.81 -5.70
N VAL A 221 -0.93 16.08 -5.35
CA VAL A 221 -2.23 16.74 -5.59
C VAL A 221 -2.57 16.78 -7.08
N VAL A 222 -1.61 17.10 -7.95
CA VAL A 222 -1.80 17.05 -9.41
C VAL A 222 -2.21 15.66 -9.87
N LEU A 223 -1.58 14.60 -9.33
CA LEU A 223 -1.97 13.23 -9.65
C LEU A 223 -3.38 12.88 -9.15
N ILE A 224 -3.79 13.38 -7.99
CA ILE A 224 -5.17 13.18 -7.50
C ILE A 224 -6.18 13.95 -8.37
N CYS A 225 -5.85 15.14 -8.90
CA CYS A 225 -6.68 15.78 -9.91
C CYS A 225 -6.85 14.91 -11.17
N ILE A 226 -5.76 14.25 -11.62
CA ILE A 226 -5.81 13.30 -12.72
C ILE A 226 -6.70 12.10 -12.36
N ALA A 227 -6.60 11.56 -11.15
CA ALA A 227 -7.45 10.46 -10.68
C ALA A 227 -8.94 10.85 -10.71
N VAL A 228 -9.29 12.07 -10.27
CA VAL A 228 -10.67 12.58 -10.36
C VAL A 228 -11.13 12.64 -11.82
N MET A 229 -10.31 13.14 -12.73
CA MET A 229 -10.65 13.15 -14.17
C MET A 229 -10.86 11.74 -14.72
N MET A 230 -10.07 10.74 -14.26
CA MET A 230 -10.27 9.33 -14.62
C MET A 230 -11.61 8.80 -14.12
N PHE A 231 -12.01 9.11 -12.88
CA PHE A 231 -13.31 8.73 -12.34
C PHE A 231 -14.47 9.43 -13.08
N VAL A 232 -14.30 10.68 -13.50
CA VAL A 232 -15.30 11.37 -14.35
C VAL A 232 -15.42 10.67 -15.71
N ALA A 233 -14.30 10.31 -16.34
CA ALA A 233 -14.32 9.56 -17.60
C ALA A 233 -15.00 8.18 -17.44
N TYR A 234 -14.67 7.46 -16.36
CA TYR A 234 -15.30 6.21 -16.01
C TYR A 234 -16.82 6.37 -15.79
N PHE A 235 -17.26 7.41 -15.09
CA PHE A 235 -18.69 7.73 -14.89
C PHE A 235 -19.47 7.76 -16.22
N PHE A 236 -18.94 8.45 -17.24
CA PHE A 236 -19.62 8.52 -18.54
C PHE A 236 -19.62 7.17 -19.27
N MET A 237 -18.54 6.41 -19.18
CA MET A 237 -18.47 5.07 -19.78
C MET A 237 -19.46 4.11 -19.12
N ASP A 238 -19.53 4.10 -17.81
CA ASP A 238 -20.43 3.24 -17.04
C ASP A 238 -21.89 3.63 -17.24
N LYS A 239 -22.20 4.94 -17.30
CA LYS A 239 -23.54 5.43 -17.65
C LYS A 239 -24.00 4.92 -19.02
N LYS A 240 -23.09 4.87 -20.00
CA LYS A 240 -23.39 4.34 -21.34
C LYS A 240 -23.61 2.83 -21.31
N LEU A 241 -22.87 2.09 -20.49
CA LEU A 241 -23.07 0.65 -20.32
C LEU A 241 -24.48 0.36 -19.77
N ASP A 242 -24.88 1.03 -18.69
CA ASP A 242 -26.21 0.81 -18.09
C ASP A 242 -27.36 1.14 -19.05
N SER A 243 -27.19 2.18 -19.88
CA SER A 243 -28.21 2.49 -20.91
C SER A 243 -28.36 1.40 -21.98
N GLN A 244 -27.37 0.53 -22.13
CA GLN A 244 -27.39 -0.58 -23.10
C GLN A 244 -27.89 -1.89 -22.49
N THR A 245 -27.59 -2.14 -21.22
CA THR A 245 -27.90 -3.41 -20.54
C THR A 245 -29.30 -3.39 -19.93
N GLY A 246 -29.79 -2.21 -19.51
CA GLY A 246 -31.05 -2.11 -18.75
C GLY A 246 -30.96 -2.81 -17.37
N GLU A 247 -29.82 -3.34 -17.01
CA GLU A 247 -29.58 -4.01 -15.74
C GLU A 247 -29.48 -2.97 -14.61
N ALA A 248 -30.36 -3.06 -13.61
CA ALA A 248 -30.07 -2.46 -12.33
C ALA A 248 -28.81 -3.14 -11.74
N GLU A 249 -27.96 -2.38 -11.05
CA GLU A 249 -26.79 -2.97 -10.38
C GLU A 249 -27.25 -4.15 -9.52
N GLU A 250 -26.66 -5.34 -9.72
CA GLU A 250 -26.88 -6.46 -8.81
C GLU A 250 -26.38 -6.01 -7.42
N GLN A 251 -27.32 -5.90 -6.48
CA GLN A 251 -26.98 -5.63 -5.08
C GLN A 251 -26.33 -6.90 -4.52
N GLU A 252 -25.05 -6.81 -4.16
CA GLU A 252 -24.47 -7.79 -3.24
C GLU A 252 -25.25 -7.74 -1.92
N GLU A 253 -25.34 -8.87 -1.22
CA GLU A 253 -26.01 -8.84 0.08
C GLU A 253 -25.30 -7.84 0.99
N PRO A 254 -26.00 -6.81 1.51
CA PRO A 254 -25.39 -5.76 2.32
C PRO A 254 -24.86 -6.37 3.62
N PHE A 255 -23.82 -5.75 4.19
CA PHE A 255 -23.30 -6.09 5.52
C PHE A 255 -24.46 -6.15 6.53
N LYS A 256 -24.62 -7.32 7.16
CA LYS A 256 -25.64 -7.53 8.21
C LYS A 256 -24.94 -7.76 9.55
N ILE A 257 -25.32 -6.96 10.55
CA ILE A 257 -24.81 -7.12 11.93
C ILE A 257 -25.13 -8.52 12.47
N SER A 258 -26.23 -9.14 12.02
CA SER A 258 -26.60 -10.52 12.38
C SER A 258 -25.56 -11.55 11.97
N ASP A 259 -24.81 -11.30 10.88
CA ASP A 259 -23.82 -12.22 10.35
C ASP A 259 -22.55 -12.26 11.20
N LEU A 260 -22.28 -11.19 11.95
CA LEU A 260 -21.15 -11.10 12.87
C LEU A 260 -21.15 -12.23 13.90
N GLY A 261 -22.31 -12.64 14.43
CA GLY A 261 -22.41 -13.71 15.40
C GLY A 261 -21.83 -15.03 14.89
N GLN A 262 -22.10 -15.38 13.63
CA GLN A 262 -21.61 -16.60 12.99
C GLN A 262 -20.11 -16.49 12.66
N ILE A 263 -19.66 -15.34 12.16
CA ILE A 263 -18.25 -15.10 11.82
C ILE A 263 -17.37 -15.15 13.07
N LEU A 264 -17.81 -14.50 14.16
CA LEU A 264 -17.06 -14.39 15.41
C LEU A 264 -16.91 -15.74 16.16
N THR A 265 -17.73 -16.74 15.88
CA THR A 265 -17.59 -18.09 16.42
C THR A 265 -16.56 -18.95 15.68
N SER A 266 -16.13 -18.54 14.48
CA SER A 266 -15.15 -19.29 13.69
C SER A 266 -13.73 -19.05 14.18
N MET A 267 -13.11 -20.05 14.80
CA MET A 267 -11.70 -19.98 15.21
C MET A 267 -10.75 -19.81 14.02
N GLY A 268 -11.04 -20.44 12.87
CA GLY A 268 -10.24 -20.29 11.66
C GLY A 268 -10.25 -18.85 11.15
N PHE A 269 -11.40 -18.20 11.19
CA PHE A 269 -11.55 -16.79 10.84
C PHE A 269 -10.67 -15.87 11.72
N TRP A 270 -10.70 -16.05 13.04
CA TRP A 270 -9.88 -15.26 13.95
C TRP A 270 -8.38 -15.43 13.70
N LEU A 271 -7.92 -16.67 13.47
CA LEU A 271 -6.51 -16.93 13.20
C LEU A 271 -6.05 -16.27 11.90
N VAL A 272 -6.87 -16.30 10.83
CA VAL A 272 -6.56 -15.63 9.57
C VAL A 272 -6.60 -14.11 9.74
N SER A 273 -7.56 -13.57 10.48
CA SER A 273 -7.66 -12.14 10.76
C SER A 273 -6.47 -11.63 11.58
N LEU A 274 -6.02 -12.39 12.59
CA LEU A 274 -4.81 -12.07 13.37
C LEU A 274 -3.55 -12.13 12.50
N LEU A 275 -3.43 -13.12 11.62
CA LEU A 275 -2.33 -13.17 10.66
C LEU A 275 -2.36 -11.94 9.74
N CYS A 276 -3.53 -11.54 9.26
CA CYS A 276 -3.69 -10.34 8.44
C CYS A 276 -3.13 -9.11 9.13
N VAL A 277 -3.60 -8.80 10.34
CA VAL A 277 -3.14 -7.60 11.06
C VAL A 277 -1.65 -7.67 11.37
N LEU A 278 -1.11 -8.82 11.78
CA LEU A 278 0.31 -8.96 12.11
C LEU A 278 1.22 -8.72 10.90
N TYR A 279 0.91 -9.32 9.74
CA TYR A 279 1.69 -9.14 8.52
C TYR A 279 1.61 -7.72 8.00
N TYR A 280 0.39 -7.19 7.86
CA TYR A 280 0.20 -5.85 7.32
C TYR A 280 0.82 -4.80 8.22
N SER A 281 0.77 -4.99 9.56
CA SER A 281 1.40 -4.11 10.54
C SER A 281 2.93 -4.14 10.51
N ALA A 282 3.52 -5.29 10.17
CA ALA A 282 4.97 -5.42 10.10
C ALA A 282 5.56 -4.88 8.79
N ILE A 283 4.77 -4.79 7.73
CA ILE A 283 5.25 -4.45 6.38
C ILE A 283 4.93 -3.00 6.01
N PHE A 284 3.65 -2.59 6.04
CA PHE A 284 3.26 -1.26 5.56
C PHE A 284 3.71 -0.10 6.46
N PRO A 285 3.60 -0.18 7.80
CA PRO A 285 4.22 0.80 8.67
C PRO A 285 5.74 0.88 8.49
N PHE A 286 6.43 -0.26 8.34
CA PHE A 286 7.86 -0.27 8.03
C PHE A 286 8.18 0.48 6.73
N GLN A 287 7.37 0.30 5.67
CA GLN A 287 7.54 0.99 4.38
C GLN A 287 7.61 2.51 4.55
N LYS A 288 6.86 3.08 5.49
CA LYS A 288 6.86 4.53 5.77
C LYS A 288 8.19 5.05 6.31
N TYR A 289 9.00 4.18 6.91
CA TYR A 289 10.30 4.52 7.54
C TYR A 289 11.50 3.89 6.83
N ALA A 290 11.28 2.97 5.89
CA ALA A 290 12.32 2.12 5.33
C ALA A 290 13.41 2.90 4.59
N VAL A 291 13.07 3.96 3.88
CA VAL A 291 14.05 4.80 3.17
C VAL A 291 14.99 5.48 4.18
N ASN A 292 14.43 6.09 5.23
CA ASN A 292 15.27 6.71 6.27
C ASN A 292 16.11 5.65 7.02
N MET A 293 15.57 4.47 7.27
CA MET A 293 16.33 3.34 7.85
C MET A 293 17.54 2.97 6.97
N LEU A 294 17.36 2.91 5.64
CA LEU A 294 18.46 2.65 4.72
C LEU A 294 19.48 3.79 4.70
N GLN A 295 19.04 5.06 4.74
CA GLN A 295 19.93 6.23 4.85
C GLN A 295 20.80 6.17 6.12
N CYS A 296 20.24 5.70 7.25
CA CYS A 296 20.97 5.57 8.51
C CYS A 296 22.02 4.45 8.52
N ASN A 297 21.81 3.40 7.73
CA ASN A 297 22.63 2.18 7.78
C ASN A 297 23.57 2.01 6.59
N LEU A 298 23.29 2.67 5.46
CA LEU A 298 24.14 2.62 4.27
C LEU A 298 25.12 3.81 4.27
N THR A 299 26.34 3.55 3.84
CA THR A 299 27.33 4.60 3.65
C THR A 299 27.25 5.11 2.22
N PHE A 300 26.52 6.20 2.05
CA PHE A 300 26.43 6.90 0.78
C PHE A 300 27.52 7.97 0.66
N THR A 301 28.17 8.01 -0.50
CA THR A 301 29.05 9.12 -0.87
C THR A 301 28.24 10.13 -1.67
N PRO A 302 28.32 11.44 -1.35
CA PRO A 302 27.62 12.45 -2.12
C PRO A 302 27.99 12.35 -3.60
N VAL A 303 26.99 12.22 -4.47
CA VAL A 303 27.20 12.25 -5.90
C VAL A 303 27.39 13.70 -6.34
N ASP A 304 28.46 13.96 -7.09
CA ASP A 304 28.74 15.29 -7.63
C ASP A 304 27.53 15.77 -8.45
N LYS A 305 27.11 17.02 -8.21
CA LYS A 305 25.94 17.62 -8.88
C LYS A 305 26.12 17.72 -10.40
N GLU A 306 27.35 17.84 -10.87
CA GLU A 306 27.68 17.87 -12.31
C GLU A 306 27.80 16.47 -12.91
N SER A 307 27.77 15.43 -12.09
CA SER A 307 27.82 14.04 -12.54
C SER A 307 26.57 13.67 -13.34
N PHE A 308 26.74 12.87 -14.38
CA PHE A 308 25.65 12.23 -15.11
C PHE A 308 24.66 11.52 -14.17
N TRP A 309 25.13 10.88 -13.09
CA TRP A 309 24.31 10.15 -12.13
C TRP A 309 23.38 11.02 -11.27
N ALA A 310 23.67 12.32 -11.16
CA ALA A 310 22.82 13.30 -10.46
C ALA A 310 21.77 13.93 -11.38
N SER A 311 21.84 13.69 -12.68
CA SER A 311 21.01 14.36 -13.69
C SER A 311 19.55 13.91 -13.68
N THR A 312 18.69 14.76 -14.22
CA THR A 312 17.26 14.46 -14.43
C THR A 312 17.07 13.34 -15.45
N GLU A 313 17.93 13.30 -16.50
CA GLU A 313 17.88 12.29 -17.56
C GLU A 313 18.05 10.89 -16.98
N VAL A 314 19.01 10.72 -16.05
CA VAL A 314 19.22 9.43 -15.37
C VAL A 314 18.02 9.02 -14.54
N THR A 315 17.33 9.98 -13.90
CA THR A 315 16.07 9.69 -13.17
C THR A 315 15.00 9.15 -14.11
N ILE A 316 14.84 9.76 -15.28
CA ILE A 316 13.87 9.32 -16.30
C ILE A 316 14.26 7.95 -16.87
N ILE A 317 15.56 7.74 -17.17
CA ILE A 317 16.05 6.44 -17.66
C ILE A 317 15.82 5.34 -16.62
N GLN A 318 16.16 5.59 -15.36
CA GLN A 318 15.93 4.63 -14.26
C GLN A 318 14.46 4.29 -14.11
N TYR A 319 13.58 5.28 -14.20
CA TYR A 319 12.13 5.05 -14.17
C TYR A 319 11.66 4.24 -15.39
N GLY A 320 12.18 4.53 -16.59
CA GLY A 320 11.90 3.74 -17.80
C GLY A 320 12.29 2.27 -17.62
N ILE A 321 13.48 2.01 -17.06
CA ILE A 321 13.93 0.64 -16.74
C ILE A 321 13.00 -0.02 -15.73
N MET A 322 12.57 0.69 -14.69
CA MET A 322 11.60 0.20 -13.70
C MET A 322 10.28 -0.21 -14.38
N LEU A 323 9.78 0.60 -15.31
CA LEU A 323 8.57 0.25 -16.08
C LEU A 323 8.77 -1.00 -16.93
N VAL A 324 9.93 -1.16 -17.57
CA VAL A 324 10.25 -2.38 -18.33
C VAL A 324 10.27 -3.61 -17.41
N VAL A 325 10.87 -3.51 -16.22
CA VAL A 325 10.85 -4.59 -15.22
C VAL A 325 9.41 -4.92 -14.82
N ALA A 326 8.58 -3.91 -14.49
CA ALA A 326 7.19 -4.11 -14.11
C ALA A 326 6.38 -4.79 -15.21
N ILE A 327 6.48 -4.30 -16.45
CA ILE A 327 5.75 -4.84 -17.60
C ILE A 327 6.20 -6.28 -17.88
N THR A 328 7.50 -6.56 -17.92
CA THR A 328 8.02 -7.90 -18.22
C THR A 328 7.70 -8.90 -17.11
N ALA A 329 7.80 -8.49 -15.83
CA ALA A 329 7.42 -9.30 -14.69
C ALA A 329 5.92 -9.63 -14.69
N PHE A 330 5.08 -8.66 -15.05
CA PHE A 330 3.64 -8.86 -15.20
C PHE A 330 3.32 -9.79 -16.36
N MET A 331 3.87 -9.53 -17.55
CA MET A 331 3.66 -10.35 -18.75
C MET A 331 4.09 -11.82 -18.58
N PHE A 332 5.12 -12.09 -17.77
CA PHE A 332 5.56 -13.44 -17.45
C PHE A 332 4.41 -14.36 -17.02
N ASN A 333 3.45 -13.84 -16.28
CA ASN A 333 2.33 -14.61 -15.75
C ASN A 333 1.35 -15.09 -16.83
N PHE A 334 1.30 -14.42 -17.98
CA PHE A 334 0.32 -14.70 -19.06
C PHE A 334 0.93 -15.48 -20.23
N MET A 335 2.23 -15.69 -20.24
CA MET A 335 2.89 -16.41 -21.32
C MET A 335 2.71 -17.93 -21.21
N LYS A 336 2.04 -18.53 -22.20
CA LYS A 336 1.84 -19.99 -22.27
C LYS A 336 3.07 -20.70 -22.87
N ASN A 337 3.76 -20.07 -23.82
CA ASN A 337 4.95 -20.65 -24.44
C ASN A 337 6.14 -20.59 -23.49
N LYS A 338 6.68 -21.75 -23.11
CA LYS A 338 7.81 -21.87 -22.17
C LYS A 338 9.05 -21.09 -22.62
N LYS A 339 9.40 -21.13 -23.92
CA LYS A 339 10.59 -20.41 -24.44
C LYS A 339 10.40 -18.89 -24.27
N VAL A 340 9.26 -18.36 -24.68
CA VAL A 340 8.93 -16.93 -24.53
C VAL A 340 8.89 -16.54 -23.05
N LYS A 341 8.30 -17.38 -22.21
CA LYS A 341 8.23 -17.17 -20.76
C LYS A 341 9.62 -17.02 -20.13
N TYR A 342 10.56 -17.93 -20.44
CA TYR A 342 11.93 -17.82 -19.93
C TYR A 342 12.70 -16.64 -20.52
N SER A 343 12.48 -16.30 -21.80
CA SER A 343 13.11 -15.11 -22.40
C SER A 343 12.65 -13.82 -21.72
N ILE A 344 11.36 -13.70 -21.40
CA ILE A 344 10.81 -12.55 -20.66
C ILE A 344 11.38 -12.50 -19.23
N LEU A 345 11.51 -13.65 -18.56
CA LEU A 345 12.12 -13.71 -17.24
C LEU A 345 13.58 -13.24 -17.26
N CYS A 346 14.38 -13.74 -18.21
CA CYS A 346 15.77 -13.31 -18.38
C CYS A 346 15.85 -11.80 -18.63
N LEU A 347 14.98 -11.26 -19.50
CA LEU A 347 14.90 -9.83 -19.77
C LEU A 347 14.56 -9.04 -18.51
N SER A 348 13.54 -9.46 -17.75
CA SER A 348 13.15 -8.83 -16.49
C SER A 348 14.31 -8.81 -15.49
N VAL A 349 15.04 -9.91 -15.35
CA VAL A 349 16.20 -10.01 -14.43
C VAL A 349 17.34 -9.08 -14.88
N VAL A 350 17.66 -9.03 -16.18
CA VAL A 350 18.69 -8.14 -16.70
C VAL A 350 18.35 -6.66 -16.42
N PHE A 351 17.12 -6.26 -16.70
CA PHE A 351 16.68 -4.88 -16.41
C PHE A 351 16.61 -4.59 -14.92
N LEU A 352 16.23 -5.57 -14.07
CA LEU A 352 16.26 -5.41 -12.61
C LEU A 352 17.70 -5.21 -12.11
N ILE A 353 18.68 -5.97 -12.63
CA ILE A 353 20.09 -5.77 -12.29
C ILE A 353 20.55 -4.38 -12.73
N ALA A 354 20.19 -3.94 -13.94
CA ALA A 354 20.49 -2.59 -14.41
C ALA A 354 19.88 -1.51 -13.52
N TYR A 355 18.63 -1.70 -13.09
CA TYR A 355 17.95 -0.81 -12.14
C TYR A 355 18.70 -0.73 -10.80
N CYS A 356 19.07 -1.89 -10.23
CA CYS A 356 19.82 -1.96 -8.97
C CYS A 356 21.20 -1.29 -9.09
N TYR A 357 21.90 -1.50 -10.21
CA TYR A 357 23.18 -0.84 -10.49
C TYR A 357 23.03 0.68 -10.54
N MET A 358 21.99 1.19 -11.21
CA MET A 358 21.72 2.63 -11.24
C MET A 358 21.40 3.19 -9.84
N GLY A 359 20.63 2.48 -9.02
CA GLY A 359 20.36 2.85 -7.62
C GLY A 359 21.64 2.97 -6.79
N TYR A 360 22.57 2.04 -6.99
CA TYR A 360 23.91 2.10 -6.37
C TYR A 360 24.72 3.30 -6.88
N MET A 361 24.82 3.51 -8.18
CA MET A 361 25.58 4.63 -8.77
C MET A 361 25.01 6.00 -8.37
N ARG A 362 23.71 6.09 -8.17
CA ARG A 362 23.02 7.30 -7.70
C ARG A 362 23.08 7.49 -6.17
N GLN A 363 23.60 6.50 -5.44
CA GLN A 363 23.67 6.53 -3.97
C GLN A 363 22.30 6.85 -3.33
N SER A 364 21.22 6.23 -3.85
CA SER A 364 19.84 6.56 -3.51
C SER A 364 19.17 5.43 -2.73
N ALA A 365 18.92 5.67 -1.44
CA ALA A 365 18.15 4.76 -0.58
C ALA A 365 16.73 4.54 -1.11
N GLU A 366 16.13 5.58 -1.67
CA GLU A 366 14.80 5.58 -2.26
C GLU A 366 14.72 4.62 -3.44
N SER A 367 15.72 4.68 -4.34
CA SER A 367 15.82 3.75 -5.48
C SER A 367 16.04 2.31 -5.03
N ILE A 368 16.80 2.10 -3.97
CA ILE A 368 17.03 0.76 -3.40
C ILE A 368 15.71 0.19 -2.86
N PHE A 369 14.96 0.98 -2.08
CA PHE A 369 13.71 0.50 -1.49
C PHE A 369 12.58 0.33 -2.52
N ALA A 370 12.57 1.08 -3.62
CA ALA A 370 11.57 0.94 -4.68
C ALA A 370 11.52 -0.47 -5.30
N VAL A 371 12.57 -1.28 -5.14
CA VAL A 371 12.59 -2.68 -5.56
C VAL A 371 11.55 -3.52 -4.80
N PHE A 372 11.24 -3.19 -3.55
CA PHE A 372 10.24 -3.92 -2.75
C PHE A 372 8.84 -3.94 -3.41
N PRO A 373 8.18 -2.81 -3.65
CA PRO A 373 6.86 -2.81 -4.31
C PRO A 373 6.94 -3.27 -5.77
N LEU A 374 8.06 -3.03 -6.47
CA LEU A 374 8.26 -3.49 -7.84
C LEU A 374 8.24 -5.01 -7.96
N LEU A 375 8.84 -5.72 -7.02
CA LEU A 375 8.84 -7.19 -6.99
C LEU A 375 7.44 -7.77 -6.80
N ALA A 376 6.61 -7.13 -5.99
CA ALA A 376 5.25 -7.59 -5.75
C ALA A 376 4.41 -7.64 -7.03
N VAL A 377 4.69 -6.77 -8.02
CA VAL A 377 4.02 -6.77 -9.33
C VAL A 377 4.14 -8.12 -10.04
N GLY A 378 5.31 -8.76 -9.97
CA GLY A 378 5.57 -10.04 -10.64
C GLY A 378 5.35 -11.27 -9.74
N ILE A 379 5.84 -11.22 -8.51
CA ILE A 379 5.91 -12.39 -7.63
C ILE A 379 4.53 -12.77 -7.07
N THR A 380 3.67 -11.79 -6.72
CA THR A 380 2.36 -12.07 -6.14
C THR A 380 1.48 -12.94 -7.05
N PRO A 381 1.32 -12.67 -8.36
CA PRO A 381 0.56 -13.53 -9.24
C PRO A 381 1.16 -14.95 -9.40
N ILE A 382 2.49 -15.08 -9.39
CA ILE A 382 3.17 -16.39 -9.46
C ILE A 382 2.80 -17.24 -8.24
N LEU A 383 2.89 -16.65 -7.05
CA LEU A 383 2.57 -17.34 -5.80
C LEU A 383 1.07 -17.61 -5.67
N GLY A 384 0.21 -16.70 -6.12
CA GLY A 384 -1.23 -16.95 -6.21
C GLY A 384 -1.56 -18.17 -7.06
N SER A 385 -1.00 -18.23 -8.27
CA SER A 385 -1.16 -19.40 -9.13
C SER A 385 -0.63 -20.69 -8.50
N TYR A 386 0.48 -20.62 -7.74
CA TYR A 386 0.98 -21.79 -7.01
C TYR A 386 -0.01 -22.27 -5.95
N VAL A 387 -0.57 -21.36 -5.15
CA VAL A 387 -1.54 -21.70 -4.10
C VAL A 387 -2.83 -22.22 -4.73
N ASP A 388 -3.28 -21.67 -5.85
CA ASP A 388 -4.48 -22.14 -6.54
C ASP A 388 -4.38 -23.59 -7.00
N HIS A 389 -3.22 -23.98 -7.57
CA HIS A 389 -3.03 -25.33 -8.12
C HIS A 389 -2.46 -26.34 -7.11
N LYS A 390 -1.66 -25.92 -6.13
CA LYS A 390 -0.99 -26.79 -5.17
C LYS A 390 -1.54 -26.70 -3.75
N GLY A 391 -2.32 -25.67 -3.45
CA GLY A 391 -2.79 -25.39 -2.09
C GLY A 391 -1.67 -24.89 -1.18
N LYS A 392 -1.62 -25.42 0.04
CA LYS A 392 -0.62 -25.13 1.08
C LYS A 392 -0.66 -23.71 1.61
N ALA A 393 -1.84 -23.07 1.64
CA ALA A 393 -1.98 -21.68 2.06
C ALA A 393 -1.42 -21.43 3.48
N ALA A 394 -1.74 -22.26 4.45
CA ALA A 394 -1.20 -22.11 5.81
C ALA A 394 0.32 -22.32 5.86
N THR A 395 0.86 -23.25 5.06
CA THR A 395 2.31 -23.45 4.93
C THR A 395 3.00 -22.24 4.33
N MET A 396 2.41 -21.60 3.31
CA MET A 396 2.95 -20.40 2.69
C MET A 396 2.93 -19.20 3.65
N LEU A 397 1.91 -19.08 4.48
CA LEU A 397 1.88 -18.05 5.53
C LEU A 397 3.01 -18.29 6.56
N ILE A 398 3.26 -19.52 6.99
CA ILE A 398 4.38 -19.83 7.90
C ILE A 398 5.73 -19.45 7.25
N LEU A 399 5.93 -19.78 5.97
CA LEU A 399 7.14 -19.41 5.24
C LEU A 399 7.27 -17.88 5.17
N GLY A 400 6.18 -17.17 4.87
CA GLY A 400 6.14 -15.71 4.88
C GLY A 400 6.61 -15.11 6.21
N ALA A 401 6.15 -15.67 7.35
CA ALA A 401 6.57 -15.24 8.69
C ALA A 401 8.07 -15.43 8.93
N LEU A 402 8.62 -16.59 8.55
CA LEU A 402 10.05 -16.85 8.67
C LEU A 402 10.90 -15.89 7.85
N LEU A 403 10.49 -15.61 6.62
CA LEU A 403 11.15 -14.64 5.75
C LEU A 403 11.05 -13.22 6.32
N LEU A 404 9.89 -12.83 6.86
CA LEU A 404 9.67 -11.52 7.48
C LEU A 404 10.58 -11.30 8.69
N ILE A 405 10.66 -12.29 9.59
CA ILE A 405 11.55 -12.28 10.75
C ILE A 405 13.00 -12.12 10.28
N SER A 406 13.43 -12.94 9.32
CA SER A 406 14.80 -12.87 8.81
C SER A 406 15.14 -11.50 8.22
N CYS A 407 14.21 -10.86 7.49
CA CYS A 407 14.40 -9.51 6.94
C CYS A 407 14.62 -8.47 8.03
N HIS A 408 13.72 -8.41 9.01
CA HIS A 408 13.82 -7.40 10.07
C HIS A 408 15.06 -7.62 10.95
N LEU A 409 15.44 -8.86 11.24
CA LEU A 409 16.68 -9.15 11.96
C LEU A 409 17.93 -8.82 11.13
N THR A 410 17.89 -9.04 9.81
CA THR A 410 18.99 -8.64 8.93
C THR A 410 19.14 -7.12 8.89
N PHE A 411 18.07 -6.37 8.79
CA PHE A 411 18.10 -4.91 8.87
C PHE A 411 18.56 -4.41 10.24
N ALA A 412 18.17 -5.09 11.34
CA ALA A 412 18.54 -4.68 12.70
C ALA A 412 20.01 -4.94 13.05
N PHE A 413 20.56 -6.07 12.62
CA PHE A 413 21.88 -6.52 13.09
C PHE A 413 22.92 -6.68 12.00
N ILE A 414 22.53 -7.20 10.82
CA ILE A 414 23.51 -7.51 9.76
C ILE A 414 23.83 -6.27 8.94
N LEU A 415 22.82 -5.49 8.51
CA LEU A 415 23.03 -4.31 7.69
C LEU A 415 23.94 -3.27 8.39
N PRO A 416 23.77 -2.95 9.68
CA PRO A 416 24.67 -2.02 10.40
C PRO A 416 26.13 -2.47 10.45
N MET A 417 26.42 -3.78 10.40
CA MET A 417 27.80 -4.30 10.37
C MET A 417 28.56 -3.91 9.09
N PHE A 418 27.84 -3.58 8.02
CA PHE A 418 28.41 -3.10 6.76
C PHE A 418 28.56 -1.57 6.69
N LYS A 419 28.32 -0.86 7.79
CA LYS A 419 28.54 0.58 7.85
C LYS A 419 30.02 0.89 7.57
N GLY A 420 30.29 1.69 6.55
CA GLY A 420 31.66 1.91 6.02
C GLY A 420 32.04 1.01 4.82
N HIS A 421 31.27 -0.01 4.50
CA HIS A 421 31.47 -0.88 3.34
C HIS A 421 30.37 -0.67 2.30
N ALA A 422 30.47 0.41 1.51
CA ALA A 422 29.39 0.87 0.62
C ALA A 422 28.80 -0.24 -0.28
N ILE A 423 29.65 -1.01 -0.97
CA ILE A 423 29.19 -2.09 -1.87
C ILE A 423 28.53 -3.22 -1.08
N GLY A 424 29.16 -3.67 0.01
CA GLY A 424 28.64 -4.76 0.84
C GLY A 424 27.29 -4.42 1.46
N GLY A 425 27.15 -3.20 2.02
CA GLY A 425 25.90 -2.72 2.59
C GLY A 425 24.75 -2.69 1.57
N VAL A 426 25.00 -2.16 0.37
CA VAL A 426 24.00 -2.10 -0.71
C VAL A 426 23.58 -3.50 -1.19
N ILE A 427 24.53 -4.44 -1.31
CA ILE A 427 24.20 -5.84 -1.68
C ILE A 427 23.31 -6.47 -0.61
N VAL A 428 23.67 -6.34 0.69
CA VAL A 428 22.86 -6.86 1.80
C VAL A 428 21.46 -6.22 1.79
N ALA A 429 21.36 -4.91 1.57
CA ALA A 429 20.08 -4.21 1.50
C ALA A 429 19.20 -4.76 0.36
N TYR A 430 19.74 -4.89 -0.86
CA TYR A 430 18.98 -5.45 -1.99
C TYR A 430 18.54 -6.89 -1.73
N LEU A 431 19.42 -7.76 -1.25
CA LEU A 431 19.07 -9.15 -0.97
C LEU A 431 17.95 -9.22 0.09
N THR A 432 18.03 -8.41 1.14
CA THR A 432 17.00 -8.37 2.18
C THR A 432 15.67 -7.84 1.64
N ILE A 433 15.70 -6.82 0.78
CA ILE A 433 14.50 -6.26 0.13
C ILE A 433 13.87 -7.28 -0.83
N LEU A 434 14.67 -8.06 -1.57
CA LEU A 434 14.16 -9.15 -2.40
C LEU A 434 13.43 -10.21 -1.55
N VAL A 435 14.00 -10.59 -0.40
CA VAL A 435 13.38 -11.53 0.54
C VAL A 435 12.11 -10.93 1.16
N LEU A 436 12.12 -9.63 1.48
CA LEU A 436 10.93 -8.92 1.99
C LEU A 436 9.80 -8.89 0.95
N GLY A 437 10.13 -8.64 -0.32
CA GLY A 437 9.16 -8.68 -1.43
C GLY A 437 8.54 -10.08 -1.61
N ALA A 438 9.34 -11.13 -1.50
CA ALA A 438 8.86 -12.50 -1.52
C ALA A 438 7.96 -12.80 -0.32
N SER A 439 8.39 -12.43 0.90
CA SER A 439 7.60 -12.56 2.13
C SER A 439 6.24 -11.88 1.99
N PHE A 440 6.23 -10.62 1.56
CA PHE A 440 4.98 -9.89 1.34
C PHE A 440 4.07 -10.58 0.34
N SER A 441 4.62 -11.03 -0.80
CA SER A 441 3.81 -11.62 -1.87
C SER A 441 3.15 -12.94 -1.47
N LEU A 442 3.72 -13.69 -0.51
CA LEU A 442 3.12 -14.90 0.05
C LEU A 442 1.81 -14.62 0.81
N VAL A 443 1.72 -13.44 1.44
CA VAL A 443 0.58 -13.10 2.29
C VAL A 443 -0.71 -12.93 1.49
N PRO A 444 -0.83 -11.96 0.53
CA PRO A 444 -2.06 -11.81 -0.24
C PRO A 444 -2.39 -13.03 -1.10
N ALA A 445 -1.37 -13.76 -1.58
CA ALA A 445 -1.56 -14.98 -2.36
C ALA A 445 -2.18 -16.13 -1.57
N SER A 446 -2.00 -16.16 -0.25
CA SER A 446 -2.46 -17.25 0.62
C SER A 446 -3.61 -16.86 1.54
N LEU A 447 -3.58 -15.64 2.10
CA LEU A 447 -4.52 -15.20 3.12
C LEU A 447 -5.91 -14.96 2.54
N TRP A 448 -6.00 -14.15 1.48
CA TRP A 448 -7.30 -13.77 0.91
C TRP A 448 -8.08 -14.97 0.33
N PRO A 449 -7.46 -15.91 -0.40
CA PRO A 449 -8.16 -17.11 -0.86
C PRO A 449 -8.54 -18.08 0.28
N SER A 450 -7.99 -17.92 1.47
CA SER A 450 -8.35 -18.75 2.64
C SER A 450 -9.69 -18.34 3.26
N VAL A 451 -10.09 -17.08 3.16
CA VAL A 451 -11.31 -16.56 3.82
C VAL A 451 -12.58 -17.28 3.37
N PRO A 452 -12.83 -17.52 2.06
CA PRO A 452 -14.02 -18.24 1.61
C PRO A 452 -14.12 -19.69 2.08
N LYS A 453 -13.01 -20.29 2.51
CA LYS A 453 -12.99 -21.65 3.07
C LYS A 453 -13.40 -21.70 4.55
N LEU A 454 -13.46 -20.55 5.22
CA LEU A 454 -13.64 -20.43 6.67
C LEU A 454 -15.04 -19.97 7.07
N VAL A 455 -15.81 -19.43 6.14
CA VAL A 455 -17.14 -18.83 6.37
C VAL A 455 -18.13 -19.29 5.31
N ASP A 456 -19.42 -19.23 5.65
CA ASP A 456 -20.49 -19.51 4.68
C ASP A 456 -20.43 -18.53 3.50
N PRO A 457 -20.63 -18.99 2.23
CA PRO A 457 -20.65 -18.13 1.06
C PRO A 457 -21.56 -16.91 1.16
N LYS A 458 -22.66 -17.01 1.90
CA LYS A 458 -23.64 -15.91 2.08
C LYS A 458 -23.10 -14.74 2.90
N ILE A 459 -22.07 -14.95 3.74
CA ILE A 459 -21.52 -13.94 4.66
C ILE A 459 -20.07 -13.57 4.35
N ILE A 460 -19.55 -13.96 3.18
CA ILE A 460 -18.17 -13.67 2.75
C ILE A 460 -17.89 -12.16 2.76
N GLY A 461 -18.83 -11.34 2.24
CA GLY A 461 -18.68 -9.88 2.22
C GLY A 461 -18.50 -9.30 3.63
N SER A 462 -19.32 -9.74 4.60
CA SER A 462 -19.22 -9.34 6.01
C SER A 462 -17.88 -9.79 6.63
N ALA A 463 -17.39 -10.98 6.26
CA ALA A 463 -16.11 -11.49 6.74
C ALA A 463 -14.93 -10.65 6.23
N TYR A 464 -14.92 -10.30 4.94
CA TYR A 464 -13.89 -9.41 4.39
C TYR A 464 -13.92 -8.02 5.03
N ALA A 465 -15.11 -7.43 5.21
CA ALA A 465 -15.26 -6.13 5.86
C ALA A 465 -14.67 -6.13 7.29
N LEU A 466 -14.92 -7.20 8.05
CA LEU A 466 -14.38 -7.34 9.40
C LEU A 466 -12.85 -7.53 9.39
N ILE A 467 -12.31 -8.32 8.46
CA ILE A 467 -10.85 -8.49 8.33
C ILE A 467 -10.19 -7.17 7.96
N PHE A 468 -10.76 -6.41 7.02
CA PHE A 468 -10.22 -5.09 6.64
C PHE A 468 -10.26 -4.12 7.82
N TRP A 469 -11.33 -4.12 8.62
CA TRP A 469 -11.39 -3.30 9.83
C TRP A 469 -10.29 -3.69 10.84
N ILE A 470 -10.10 -4.99 11.11
CA ILE A 470 -9.03 -5.51 11.99
C ILE A 470 -7.65 -5.12 11.43
N GLN A 471 -7.43 -5.25 10.12
CA GLN A 471 -6.20 -4.84 9.45
C GLN A 471 -5.92 -3.34 9.66
N ASN A 472 -6.93 -2.50 9.51
CA ASN A 472 -6.80 -1.06 9.69
C ASN A 472 -6.42 -0.65 11.11
N ILE A 473 -6.78 -1.44 12.14
CA ILE A 473 -6.29 -1.22 13.51
C ILE A 473 -4.75 -1.28 13.54
N GLY A 474 -4.16 -2.27 12.89
CA GLY A 474 -2.71 -2.39 12.81
C GLY A 474 -2.06 -1.28 12.00
N LEU A 475 -2.65 -0.92 10.86
CA LEU A 475 -2.16 0.17 10.00
C LEU A 475 -2.27 1.55 10.68
N TRP A 476 -3.24 1.74 11.57
CA TRP A 476 -3.32 2.92 12.42
C TRP A 476 -2.27 2.90 13.54
N LEU A 477 -2.15 1.78 14.27
CA LEU A 477 -1.34 1.71 15.49
C LEU A 477 0.17 1.77 15.20
N PHE A 478 0.65 0.97 14.24
CA PHE A 478 2.08 0.72 14.12
C PHE A 478 2.92 1.86 13.54
N PRO A 479 2.47 2.73 12.62
CA PRO A 479 3.25 3.92 12.25
C PRO A 479 3.51 4.84 13.45
N LEU A 480 2.52 5.01 14.32
CA LEU A 480 2.62 5.80 15.55
C LEU A 480 3.59 5.16 16.55
N VAL A 481 3.48 3.83 16.75
CA VAL A 481 4.36 3.12 17.71
C VAL A 481 5.80 3.12 17.21
N ILE A 482 6.04 2.89 15.91
CA ILE A 482 7.38 2.99 15.31
C ILE A 482 7.97 4.38 15.55
N GLY A 483 7.20 5.44 15.31
CA GLY A 483 7.64 6.82 15.55
C GLY A 483 8.07 7.05 16.98
N LYS A 484 7.23 6.68 17.95
CA LYS A 484 7.54 6.81 19.38
C LYS A 484 8.76 5.99 19.82
N VAL A 485 8.84 4.73 19.36
CA VAL A 485 10.00 3.86 19.69
C VAL A 485 11.27 4.44 19.08
N LEU A 486 11.20 4.97 17.85
CA LEU A 486 12.35 5.56 17.18
C LEU A 486 12.85 6.80 17.90
N ASP A 487 11.98 7.74 18.28
CA ASP A 487 12.37 8.94 19.01
C ASP A 487 12.92 8.61 20.40
N ASN A 488 12.30 7.66 21.12
CA ASN A 488 12.80 7.21 22.43
C ASN A 488 14.17 6.52 22.35
N SER A 489 14.45 5.84 21.23
CA SER A 489 15.76 5.18 21.01
C SER A 489 16.85 6.15 20.59
N ASN A 490 16.49 7.38 20.14
CA ASN A 490 17.41 8.34 19.56
C ASN A 490 17.40 9.69 20.28
N VAL A 491 17.13 9.69 21.59
CA VAL A 491 17.12 10.91 22.40
C VAL A 491 18.43 11.67 22.26
N GLY A 492 18.36 12.96 21.90
CA GLY A 492 19.53 13.84 21.72
C GLY A 492 20.20 13.74 20.34
N ILE A 493 19.76 12.86 19.45
CA ILE A 493 20.24 12.80 18.07
C ILE A 493 19.39 13.74 17.21
N THR A 494 19.97 14.83 16.72
CA THR A 494 19.29 15.83 15.89
C THR A 494 19.35 15.52 14.40
N ASP A 495 20.32 14.71 13.96
CA ASP A 495 20.50 14.32 12.57
C ASP A 495 19.70 13.06 12.25
N PRO A 496 18.61 13.16 11.45
CA PRO A 496 17.75 12.03 11.17
C PRO A 496 18.42 10.92 10.34
N THR A 497 19.60 11.18 9.78
CA THR A 497 20.38 10.17 9.03
C THR A 497 21.28 9.32 9.93
N LYS A 498 21.29 9.62 11.25
CA LYS A 498 22.09 8.90 12.26
C LYS A 498 21.25 8.09 13.24
N TYR A 499 19.95 7.98 13.01
CA TYR A 499 19.06 7.24 13.90
C TYR A 499 19.38 5.75 13.96
N ASP A 500 19.28 5.19 15.16
CA ASP A 500 19.31 3.75 15.39
C ASP A 500 17.89 3.16 15.23
N TYR A 501 17.73 2.28 14.28
CA TYR A 501 16.49 1.59 13.96
C TYR A 501 16.36 0.21 14.63
N THR A 502 17.33 -0.20 15.47
CA THR A 502 17.35 -1.56 16.05
C THR A 502 16.08 -1.88 16.80
N ASN A 503 15.62 -1.00 17.71
CA ASN A 503 14.41 -1.25 18.51
C ASN A 503 13.12 -1.31 17.68
N PRO A 504 12.85 -0.37 16.75
CA PRO A 504 11.71 -0.52 15.84
C PRO A 504 11.75 -1.80 15.03
N LEU A 505 12.90 -2.21 14.51
CA LEU A 505 13.04 -3.42 13.71
C LEU A 505 12.85 -4.70 14.54
N LEU A 506 13.34 -4.73 15.79
CA LEU A 506 13.08 -5.83 16.72
C LEU A 506 11.60 -5.96 17.07
N MET A 507 10.90 -4.84 17.24
CA MET A 507 9.45 -4.84 17.46
C MET A 507 8.73 -5.45 16.26
N LEU A 508 9.10 -5.08 15.03
CA LEU A 508 8.53 -5.62 13.80
C LEU A 508 8.86 -7.12 13.62
N ALA A 509 10.09 -7.53 13.97
CA ALA A 509 10.46 -8.95 14.02
C ALA A 509 9.59 -9.72 15.02
N GLY A 510 9.26 -9.11 16.17
CA GLY A 510 8.33 -9.65 17.16
C GLY A 510 6.94 -9.90 16.60
N LEU A 511 6.42 -9.02 15.74
CA LEU A 511 5.16 -9.27 15.00
C LEU A 511 5.29 -10.47 14.06
N GLY A 512 6.44 -10.61 13.39
CA GLY A 512 6.74 -11.78 12.58
C GLY A 512 6.75 -13.08 13.40
N VAL A 513 7.32 -13.05 14.61
CA VAL A 513 7.31 -14.21 15.54
C VAL A 513 5.87 -14.54 15.96
N ALA A 514 5.06 -13.54 16.30
CA ALA A 514 3.64 -13.74 16.60
C ALA A 514 2.90 -14.34 15.40
N ALA A 515 3.15 -13.83 14.18
CA ALA A 515 2.58 -14.38 12.95
C ALA A 515 3.01 -15.83 12.71
N LEU A 516 4.27 -16.19 13.00
CA LEU A 516 4.75 -17.58 12.91
C LEU A 516 3.99 -18.49 13.87
N VAL A 517 3.83 -18.09 15.13
CA VAL A 517 3.10 -18.88 16.14
C VAL A 517 1.64 -19.05 15.71
N ILE A 518 0.96 -17.98 15.30
CA ILE A 518 -0.44 -18.05 14.84
C ILE A 518 -0.56 -18.91 13.58
N GLY A 519 0.40 -18.82 12.65
CA GLY A 519 0.45 -19.67 11.44
C GLY A 519 0.58 -21.16 11.75
N LEU A 520 1.41 -21.51 12.72
CA LEU A 520 1.56 -22.91 13.21
C LEU A 520 0.26 -23.40 13.85
N ILE A 521 -0.39 -22.56 14.67
CA ILE A 521 -1.69 -22.86 15.27
C ILE A 521 -2.75 -23.04 14.18
N LEU A 522 -2.80 -22.15 13.18
CA LEU A 522 -3.73 -22.23 12.05
C LEU A 522 -3.57 -23.56 11.30
N LYS A 523 -2.33 -23.96 11.01
CA LYS A 523 -2.05 -25.23 10.34
C LYS A 523 -2.47 -26.45 11.18
N ALA A 524 -2.27 -26.40 12.50
CA ALA A 524 -2.71 -27.46 13.40
C ALA A 524 -4.26 -27.54 13.48
N VAL A 525 -4.94 -26.39 13.53
CA VAL A 525 -6.41 -26.29 13.52
C VAL A 525 -6.98 -26.77 12.18
N ASP A 526 -6.36 -26.38 11.05
CA ASP A 526 -6.74 -26.85 9.72
C ASP A 526 -6.69 -28.39 9.64
N LYS A 527 -5.59 -29.00 10.10
CA LYS A 527 -5.45 -30.46 10.14
C LYS A 527 -6.49 -31.14 11.05
N LYS A 528 -6.83 -30.51 12.20
CA LYS A 528 -7.77 -31.10 13.18
C LYS A 528 -9.23 -30.94 12.72
N LYS A 529 -9.58 -29.80 12.14
CA LYS A 529 -10.98 -29.46 11.78
C LYS A 529 -11.30 -29.69 10.30
N GLY A 530 -10.31 -29.99 9.46
CA GLY A 530 -10.51 -30.19 8.02
C GLY A 530 -10.96 -28.94 7.29
N LEU A 531 -10.38 -27.76 7.60
CA LEU A 531 -10.79 -26.49 7.01
C LEU A 531 -10.44 -26.37 5.51
N GLY A 532 -9.52 -27.23 5.03
CA GLY A 532 -9.13 -27.30 3.63
C GLY A 532 -8.14 -26.21 3.18
N LEU A 533 -7.44 -25.55 4.12
CA LEU A 533 -6.48 -24.50 3.79
C LEU A 533 -5.24 -25.02 3.06
N GLU A 534 -4.85 -26.26 3.30
CA GLU A 534 -3.74 -26.91 2.61
C GLU A 534 -4.16 -27.52 1.24
N LEU A 535 -5.45 -27.54 0.90
CA LEU A 535 -5.97 -28.06 -0.36
C LEU A 535 -5.91 -27.02 -1.46
N PRO A 536 -5.74 -27.43 -2.74
CA PRO A 536 -5.84 -26.52 -3.89
C PRO A 536 -7.19 -25.79 -3.93
N ASN A 537 -7.19 -24.57 -4.52
CA ASN A 537 -8.43 -23.84 -4.76
C ASN A 537 -9.11 -24.32 -6.06
N ILE A 538 -8.30 -24.79 -7.02
CA ILE A 538 -8.75 -25.32 -8.31
C ILE A 538 -8.51 -26.84 -8.28
N THR A 539 -9.55 -27.62 -8.33
CA THR A 539 -9.48 -29.07 -8.61
C THR A 539 -9.58 -29.26 -10.13
N GLU A 540 -8.54 -29.85 -10.74
CA GLU A 540 -8.57 -30.26 -12.15
C GLU A 540 -9.67 -31.27 -12.44
#